data_5b1784ffe77ac0c1ffdbf613db072d2d
#
_entry.id   5b1784ffe77ac0c1ffdbf613db072d2d
#
_cell.length_a   1.000
_cell.length_b   1.000
_cell.length_c   1.000
_cell.angle_alpha   90.00
_cell.angle_beta   90.00
_cell.angle_gamma   90.00
#
_symmetry.space_group_name_H-M   'P 1'
#
loop_
_entity.id
_entity.type
_entity.pdbx_description
1 polymer ?
#
loop_
_entity_poly.entity_id
_entity_poly.type
_entity_poly.pdbx_seq_one_letter_code
_entity_poly.pdbx_strand_id
1 'polypeptide(L)'
;VLGFLFCSLGSAGGSLRLAEDNIDEIVKQMSPREKAMLLVGCESLVSKDSLTVYVPGAAGYTKAFPQYGIPSTVMADGPVGVRIFPIKVDGKRHYCTCFPSSTLLASTWDTQLVVTQAGAMGEEAAVYDVDVILTPGINIMRNPLCGRNFEYFSEDPVLSGLMGAAMVNGVQSRGCLLYTSPSPRDR
;
A
#
# COMPACT_ATOMS: atom_id res chain seq x y z
N VAL A 1 -17.11 -10.50 6.53
CA VAL A 1 -17.36 -11.06 5.20
C VAL A 1 -18.22 -10.05 4.44
N LEU A 2 -17.58 -9.04 3.83
CA LEU A 2 -18.27 -8.20 2.84
C LEU A 2 -17.88 -8.72 1.45
N GLY A 3 -18.81 -9.43 0.84
CA GLY A 3 -18.69 -9.85 -0.53
C GLY A 3 -18.76 -8.62 -1.46
N PHE A 4 -17.78 -8.49 -2.34
CA PHE A 4 -17.86 -7.58 -3.47
C PHE A 4 -19.04 -8.00 -4.36
N LEU A 5 -20.13 -7.26 -4.27
CA LEU A 5 -21.24 -7.39 -5.21
C LEU A 5 -20.81 -6.69 -6.52
N PHE A 6 -20.36 -7.46 -7.49
CA PHE A 6 -20.21 -7.01 -8.85
C PHE A 6 -21.64 -6.73 -9.42
N CYS A 7 -22.00 -5.45 -9.48
CA CYS A 7 -23.18 -5.03 -10.18
C CYS A 7 -22.90 -5.06 -11.68
N SER A 8 -23.35 -6.12 -12.36
CA SER A 8 -23.32 -6.23 -13.81
C SER A 8 -24.35 -5.29 -14.41
N LEU A 9 -23.94 -4.11 -14.84
CA LEU A 9 -24.69 -3.30 -15.79
C LEU A 9 -24.23 -3.67 -17.19
N GLY A 10 -25.08 -4.43 -17.88
CA GLY A 10 -24.89 -4.75 -19.27
C GLY A 10 -24.91 -3.51 -20.15
N SER A 11 -23.84 -3.29 -20.91
CA SER A 11 -23.83 -2.42 -22.09
C SER A 11 -23.17 -3.16 -23.23
N ALA A 12 -23.87 -3.27 -24.34
CA ALA A 12 -23.45 -3.90 -25.57
C ALA A 12 -22.27 -3.13 -26.17
N GLY A 13 -21.18 -3.84 -26.35
CA GLY A 13 -19.90 -3.37 -26.88
C GLY A 13 -18.80 -3.90 -25.96
N GLY A 14 -18.35 -5.14 -26.20
CA GLY A 14 -17.45 -5.85 -25.30
C GLY A 14 -16.12 -5.13 -25.12
N SER A 15 -16.03 -4.19 -24.19
CA SER A 15 -14.74 -3.69 -23.71
C SER A 15 -14.09 -4.80 -22.92
N LEU A 16 -12.91 -5.24 -23.37
CA LEU A 16 -12.10 -6.22 -22.67
C LEU A 16 -11.73 -5.66 -21.29
N ARG A 17 -12.21 -6.29 -20.22
CA ARG A 17 -11.87 -5.92 -18.85
C ARG A 17 -10.77 -6.81 -18.33
N LEU A 18 -9.85 -6.24 -17.54
CA LEU A 18 -8.73 -6.95 -16.94
C LEU A 18 -9.20 -8.15 -16.12
N ALA A 19 -8.64 -9.32 -16.42
CA ALA A 19 -8.78 -10.56 -15.70
C ALA A 19 -7.44 -11.32 -15.74
N GLU A 20 -7.28 -12.35 -14.93
CA GLU A 20 -6.01 -13.09 -14.84
C GLU A 20 -5.59 -13.74 -16.16
N ASP A 21 -6.57 -14.14 -16.97
CA ASP A 21 -6.37 -14.87 -18.22
C ASP A 21 -6.22 -13.98 -19.47
N ASN A 22 -6.36 -12.64 -19.34
CA ASN A 22 -6.36 -11.74 -20.50
C ASN A 22 -5.35 -10.57 -20.40
N ILE A 23 -4.41 -10.63 -19.49
CA ILE A 23 -3.42 -9.55 -19.27
C ILE A 23 -2.68 -9.19 -20.56
N ASP A 24 -2.20 -10.20 -21.30
CA ASP A 24 -1.45 -9.99 -22.55
C ASP A 24 -2.29 -9.30 -23.62
N GLU A 25 -3.58 -9.60 -23.67
CA GLU A 25 -4.50 -8.98 -24.62
C GLU A 25 -4.76 -7.51 -24.30
N ILE A 26 -4.96 -7.20 -23.02
CA ILE A 26 -5.07 -5.82 -22.53
C ILE A 26 -3.79 -5.04 -22.87
N VAL A 27 -2.62 -5.61 -22.55
CA VAL A 27 -1.32 -4.97 -22.82
C VAL A 27 -1.13 -4.72 -24.33
N LYS A 28 -1.58 -5.62 -25.21
CA LYS A 28 -1.51 -5.40 -26.67
C LYS A 28 -2.42 -4.26 -27.13
N GLN A 29 -3.58 -4.09 -26.51
CA GLN A 29 -4.53 -3.02 -26.87
C GLN A 29 -4.09 -1.63 -26.36
N MET A 30 -3.37 -1.58 -25.25
CA MET A 30 -2.88 -0.33 -24.69
C MET A 30 -1.88 0.34 -25.63
N SER A 31 -2.06 1.64 -25.86
CA SER A 31 -1.09 2.47 -26.55
C SER A 31 0.22 2.60 -25.75
N PRO A 32 1.37 2.92 -26.39
CA PRO A 32 2.63 3.19 -25.68
C PRO A 32 2.49 4.26 -24.60
N ARG A 33 1.66 5.28 -24.85
CA ARG A 33 1.41 6.36 -23.89
C ARG A 33 0.65 5.85 -22.66
N GLU A 34 -0.38 5.03 -22.84
CA GLU A 34 -1.13 4.45 -21.71
C GLU A 34 -0.24 3.53 -20.87
N LYS A 35 0.59 2.70 -21.52
CA LYS A 35 1.58 1.87 -20.82
C LYS A 35 2.56 2.71 -19.99
N ALA A 36 3.09 3.78 -20.57
CA ALA A 36 3.96 4.71 -19.85
C ALA A 36 3.23 5.37 -18.67
N MET A 37 1.98 5.79 -18.83
CA MET A 37 1.19 6.40 -17.78
C MET A 37 0.80 5.42 -16.67
N LEU A 38 0.73 4.13 -16.94
CA LEU A 38 0.51 3.11 -15.91
C LEU A 38 1.74 2.96 -14.98
N LEU A 39 2.95 3.14 -15.55
CA LEU A 39 4.21 3.04 -14.81
C LEU A 39 4.59 4.34 -14.08
N VAL A 40 4.09 5.48 -14.54
CA VAL A 40 4.31 6.79 -13.92
C VAL A 40 3.21 7.01 -12.90
N GLY A 41 3.58 7.11 -11.62
CA GLY A 41 2.63 7.47 -10.56
C GLY A 41 2.03 8.85 -10.81
N CYS A 42 0.82 9.04 -10.34
CA CYS A 42 0.20 10.36 -10.29
C CYS A 42 0.50 11.00 -8.94
N GLU A 43 0.95 12.24 -8.94
CA GLU A 43 1.01 13.01 -7.70
C GLU A 43 -0.41 13.25 -7.17
N SER A 44 -0.49 13.42 -5.85
CA SER A 44 -1.69 13.70 -5.06
C SER A 44 -2.45 14.99 -5.46
N LEU A 45 -2.09 15.62 -6.56
CA LEU A 45 -2.74 16.81 -7.08
C LEU A 45 -4.02 16.42 -7.82
N VAL A 46 -5.12 16.47 -7.05
CA VAL A 46 -6.49 16.69 -7.52
C VAL A 46 -6.68 16.39 -9.01
N SER A 47 -6.75 15.11 -9.38
CA SER A 47 -7.39 14.77 -10.63
C SER A 47 -8.88 15.06 -10.44
N LYS A 48 -9.44 15.97 -11.24
CA LYS A 48 -10.88 16.24 -11.28
C LYS A 48 -11.69 15.11 -11.89
N ASP A 49 -11.05 13.97 -12.17
CA ASP A 49 -11.75 12.78 -12.62
C ASP A 49 -12.43 12.12 -11.43
N SER A 50 -13.75 12.04 -11.50
CA SER A 50 -14.67 11.49 -10.50
C SER A 50 -14.45 10.00 -10.14
N LEU A 51 -13.40 9.38 -10.64
CA LEU A 51 -13.07 7.96 -10.46
C LEU A 51 -11.80 7.75 -9.61
N THR A 52 -11.11 8.82 -9.21
CA THR A 52 -9.90 8.70 -8.38
C THR A 52 -10.30 8.87 -6.92
N VAL A 53 -10.16 7.82 -6.13
CA VAL A 53 -10.25 7.92 -4.68
C VAL A 53 -9.12 8.81 -4.21
N TYR A 54 -9.45 9.93 -3.57
CA TYR A 54 -8.48 10.85 -3.05
C TYR A 54 -8.24 10.58 -1.56
N VAL A 55 -7.05 10.12 -1.22
CA VAL A 55 -6.60 9.94 0.17
C VAL A 55 -5.59 11.04 0.51
N PRO A 56 -5.95 12.01 1.33
CA PRO A 56 -5.07 13.13 1.67
C PRO A 56 -3.76 12.65 2.32
N GLY A 57 -2.62 13.05 1.75
CA GLY A 57 -1.30 12.68 2.28
C GLY A 57 -0.80 11.30 1.86
N ALA A 58 -1.53 10.59 0.97
CA ALA A 58 -1.01 9.40 0.33
C ALA A 58 0.31 9.69 -0.41
N ALA A 59 1.19 8.70 -0.46
CA ALA A 59 2.49 8.81 -1.13
C ALA A 59 2.35 8.92 -2.64
N GLY A 60 1.31 8.32 -3.22
CA GLY A 60 1.04 8.38 -4.64
C GLY A 60 -0.13 7.52 -5.08
N TYR A 61 -0.45 7.61 -6.36
CA TYR A 61 -1.54 6.90 -7.00
C TYR A 61 -1.08 6.37 -8.35
N THR A 62 -1.65 5.24 -8.78
CA THR A 62 -1.56 4.85 -10.19
C THR A 62 -2.72 5.47 -10.96
N LYS A 63 -2.54 5.66 -12.27
CA LYS A 63 -3.63 6.13 -13.12
C LYS A 63 -4.64 5.01 -13.34
N ALA A 64 -5.93 5.34 -13.20
CA ALA A 64 -7.01 4.44 -13.58
C ALA A 64 -7.18 4.40 -15.11
N PHE A 65 -7.53 3.22 -15.65
CA PHE A 65 -7.95 3.01 -17.04
C PHE A 65 -9.28 2.26 -17.07
N PRO A 66 -10.40 2.96 -16.86
CA PRO A 66 -11.72 2.35 -16.75
C PRO A 66 -12.13 1.55 -17.99
N GLN A 67 -11.63 1.96 -19.19
CA GLN A 67 -11.87 1.25 -20.44
C GLN A 67 -11.31 -0.18 -20.45
N TYR A 68 -10.28 -0.45 -19.65
CA TYR A 68 -9.68 -1.77 -19.45
C TYR A 68 -10.06 -2.42 -18.11
N GLY A 69 -10.87 -1.75 -17.29
CA GLY A 69 -11.20 -2.21 -15.95
C GLY A 69 -10.04 -2.13 -14.96
N ILE A 70 -9.02 -1.30 -15.21
CA ILE A 70 -7.88 -1.09 -14.33
C ILE A 70 -8.19 0.05 -13.36
N PRO A 71 -8.30 -0.20 -12.03
CA PRO A 71 -8.54 0.83 -11.04
C PRO A 71 -7.27 1.67 -10.77
N SER A 72 -7.44 2.81 -10.12
CA SER A 72 -6.34 3.50 -9.46
C SER A 72 -5.94 2.73 -8.21
N THR A 73 -4.65 2.65 -7.94
CA THR A 73 -4.10 2.06 -6.71
C THR A 73 -3.52 3.17 -5.85
N VAL A 74 -3.95 3.24 -4.61
CA VAL A 74 -3.50 4.24 -3.63
C VAL A 74 -2.37 3.67 -2.80
N MET A 75 -1.25 4.38 -2.71
CA MET A 75 -0.08 3.99 -1.92
C MET A 75 0.14 4.99 -0.78
N ALA A 76 0.35 4.50 0.44
CA ALA A 76 0.67 5.34 1.59
C ALA A 76 1.94 4.85 2.30
N ASP A 77 2.73 5.79 2.83
CA ASP A 77 3.83 5.45 3.73
C ASP A 77 3.30 4.79 4.99
N GLY A 78 4.09 3.90 5.60
CA GLY A 78 3.60 3.14 6.72
C GLY A 78 4.59 2.47 7.67
N PRO A 79 5.84 2.96 7.91
CA PRO A 79 6.76 2.26 8.80
C PRO A 79 6.32 2.24 10.27
N VAL A 80 5.52 3.22 10.70
CA VAL A 80 4.97 3.32 12.06
C VAL A 80 3.44 3.52 12.07
N GLY A 81 2.78 3.14 11.00
CA GLY A 81 1.35 3.29 10.78
C GLY A 81 1.06 3.96 9.43
N VAL A 82 -0.19 3.93 9.01
CA VAL A 82 -0.61 4.51 7.73
C VAL A 82 -0.45 6.02 7.77
N ARG A 83 0.35 6.58 6.86
CA ARG A 83 0.59 8.01 6.79
C ARG A 83 -0.39 8.67 5.82
N ILE A 84 -1.43 9.27 6.38
CA ILE A 84 -2.33 10.17 5.67
C ILE A 84 -2.48 11.48 6.47
N PHE A 85 -2.96 12.53 5.81
CA PHE A 85 -3.33 13.75 6.54
C PHE A 85 -4.67 13.55 7.25
N PRO A 86 -4.87 14.19 8.42
CA PRO A 86 -6.13 14.09 9.13
C PRO A 86 -7.30 14.51 8.24
N ILE A 87 -8.27 13.62 8.08
CA ILE A 87 -9.50 13.89 7.35
C ILE A 87 -10.59 14.38 8.28
N LYS A 88 -11.50 15.20 7.76
CA LYS A 88 -12.69 15.64 8.50
C LYS A 88 -13.90 14.87 7.98
N VAL A 89 -14.56 14.15 8.88
CA VAL A 89 -15.84 13.50 8.63
C VAL A 89 -16.81 14.00 9.69
N ASP A 90 -17.97 14.48 9.28
CA ASP A 90 -19.01 15.03 10.18
C ASP A 90 -18.50 16.07 11.18
N GLY A 91 -17.57 16.92 10.73
CA GLY A 91 -16.95 17.95 11.55
C GLY A 91 -15.84 17.47 12.50
N LYS A 92 -15.63 16.17 12.64
CA LYS A 92 -14.57 15.57 13.46
C LYS A 92 -13.34 15.26 12.63
N ARG A 93 -12.16 15.45 13.22
CA ARG A 93 -10.89 15.02 12.62
C ARG A 93 -10.63 13.57 12.97
N HIS A 94 -10.29 12.78 11.95
CA HIS A 94 -9.85 11.40 12.08
C HIS A 94 -8.35 11.33 11.77
N TYR A 95 -7.63 10.61 12.59
CA TYR A 95 -6.18 10.44 12.53
C TYR A 95 -5.86 8.96 12.40
N CYS A 96 -4.79 8.65 11.69
CA CYS A 96 -4.23 7.30 11.74
C CYS A 96 -3.50 7.06 13.05
N THR A 97 -3.45 5.81 13.45
CA THR A 97 -2.73 5.35 14.64
C THR A 97 -1.22 5.44 14.43
N CYS A 98 -0.52 6.02 15.41
CA CYS A 98 0.93 5.91 15.48
C CYS A 98 1.28 4.62 16.24
N PHE A 99 1.72 3.61 15.50
CA PHE A 99 2.13 2.32 16.06
C PHE A 99 3.59 2.37 16.55
N PRO A 100 4.00 1.42 17.41
CA PRO A 100 5.39 1.22 17.79
C PRO A 100 6.32 1.09 16.56
N SER A 101 7.52 1.66 16.67
CA SER A 101 8.52 1.55 15.59
C SER A 101 8.98 0.11 15.36
N SER A 102 9.50 -0.17 14.18
CA SER A 102 10.01 -1.50 13.83
C SER A 102 11.09 -1.99 14.80
N THR A 103 11.99 -1.12 15.24
CA THR A 103 13.01 -1.45 16.24
C THR A 103 12.41 -1.84 17.59
N LEU A 104 11.37 -1.11 18.04
CA LEU A 104 10.69 -1.42 19.29
C LEU A 104 9.97 -2.77 19.20
N LEU A 105 9.33 -3.06 18.08
CA LEU A 105 8.70 -4.36 17.82
C LEU A 105 9.74 -5.48 17.81
N ALA A 106 10.87 -5.29 17.15
CA ALA A 106 11.95 -6.28 17.10
C ALA A 106 12.51 -6.58 18.50
N SER A 107 12.55 -5.57 19.38
CA SER A 107 13.01 -5.71 20.77
C SER A 107 12.11 -6.62 21.63
N THR A 108 10.89 -6.92 21.19
CA THR A 108 10.00 -7.85 21.88
C THR A 108 10.33 -9.32 21.60
N TRP A 109 11.00 -9.62 20.50
CA TRP A 109 11.24 -10.98 20.00
C TRP A 109 9.96 -11.78 19.77
N ASP A 110 8.80 -11.12 19.72
CA ASP A 110 7.49 -11.73 19.59
C ASP A 110 6.87 -11.46 18.20
N THR A 111 6.99 -12.45 17.32
CA THR A 111 6.43 -12.37 15.96
C THR A 111 4.90 -12.33 15.97
N GLN A 112 4.23 -12.95 16.97
CA GLN A 112 2.78 -12.93 17.05
C GLN A 112 2.24 -11.55 17.43
N LEU A 113 2.94 -10.83 18.29
CA LEU A 113 2.65 -9.43 18.59
C LEU A 113 2.74 -8.57 17.32
N VAL A 114 3.79 -8.79 16.51
CA VAL A 114 3.98 -8.07 15.23
C VAL A 114 2.83 -8.39 14.26
N VAL A 115 2.41 -9.65 14.12
CA VAL A 115 1.24 -10.02 13.29
C VAL A 115 -0.02 -9.29 13.76
N THR A 116 -0.24 -9.21 15.07
CA THR A 116 -1.43 -8.55 15.65
C THR A 116 -1.44 -7.06 15.36
N GLN A 117 -0.32 -6.37 15.61
CA GLN A 117 -0.19 -4.94 15.28
C GLN A 117 -0.35 -4.69 13.78
N ALA A 118 0.31 -5.49 12.96
CA ALA A 118 0.26 -5.37 11.51
C ALA A 118 -1.17 -5.59 10.96
N GLY A 119 -1.92 -6.51 11.56
CA GLY A 119 -3.33 -6.68 11.25
C GLY A 119 -4.16 -5.43 11.53
N ALA A 120 -3.95 -4.79 12.69
CA ALA A 120 -4.63 -3.54 13.02
C ALA A 120 -4.26 -2.41 12.03
N MET A 121 -2.99 -2.33 11.61
CA MET A 121 -2.54 -1.38 10.58
C MET A 121 -3.22 -1.65 9.22
N GLY A 122 -3.34 -2.92 8.83
CA GLY A 122 -4.03 -3.29 7.59
C GLY A 122 -5.53 -2.97 7.62
N GLU A 123 -6.19 -3.16 8.77
CA GLU A 123 -7.59 -2.74 8.97
C GLU A 123 -7.74 -1.21 8.82
N GLU A 124 -6.83 -0.45 9.42
CA GLU A 124 -6.85 1.01 9.32
C GLU A 124 -6.62 1.48 7.87
N ALA A 125 -5.69 0.85 7.14
CA ALA A 125 -5.47 1.13 5.73
C ALA A 125 -6.73 0.91 4.88
N ALA A 126 -7.43 -0.20 5.11
CA ALA A 126 -8.67 -0.50 4.41
C ALA A 126 -9.79 0.52 4.72
N VAL A 127 -9.86 1.03 5.94
CA VAL A 127 -10.82 2.10 6.33
C VAL A 127 -10.57 3.40 5.58
N TYR A 128 -9.31 3.68 5.25
CA TYR A 128 -8.91 4.90 4.54
C TYR A 128 -8.72 4.72 3.02
N ASP A 129 -9.19 3.61 2.45
CA ASP A 129 -9.06 3.30 1.02
C ASP A 129 -7.60 3.31 0.52
N VAL A 130 -6.67 2.86 1.36
CA VAL A 130 -5.27 2.65 0.99
C VAL A 130 -5.08 1.21 0.54
N ASP A 131 -4.67 1.02 -0.72
CA ASP A 131 -4.49 -0.31 -1.30
C ASP A 131 -3.12 -0.90 -0.96
N VAL A 132 -2.08 -0.07 -0.91
CA VAL A 132 -0.70 -0.49 -0.69
C VAL A 132 -0.07 0.35 0.41
N ILE A 133 0.45 -0.31 1.45
CA ILE A 133 1.27 0.34 2.47
C ILE A 133 2.75 0.14 2.14
N LEU A 134 3.54 1.22 2.15
CA LEU A 134 4.98 1.20 1.94
C LEU A 134 5.70 0.82 3.25
N THR A 135 5.62 -0.47 3.59
CA THR A 135 6.18 -1.09 4.81
C THR A 135 6.33 -2.60 4.60
N PRO A 136 7.08 -3.34 5.43
CA PRO A 136 8.08 -2.86 6.36
C PRO A 136 9.39 -2.43 5.67
N GLY A 137 10.16 -1.57 6.33
CA GLY A 137 11.57 -1.39 6.03
C GLY A 137 12.36 -2.60 6.54
N ILE A 138 12.92 -3.40 5.61
CA ILE A 138 13.63 -4.64 5.94
C ILE A 138 15.14 -4.57 5.71
N ASN A 139 15.66 -3.37 5.56
CA ASN A 139 17.09 -3.16 5.44
C ASN A 139 17.80 -3.44 6.77
N ILE A 140 19.08 -3.79 6.71
CA ILE A 140 19.88 -4.08 7.90
C ILE A 140 20.51 -2.78 8.42
N MET A 141 20.41 -2.54 9.72
CA MET A 141 21.06 -1.41 10.39
C MET A 141 22.58 -1.60 10.42
N ARG A 142 23.29 -1.14 9.40
CA ARG A 142 24.75 -1.31 9.29
C ARG A 142 25.52 -0.12 9.85
N ASN A 143 24.99 1.07 9.69
CA ASN A 143 25.63 2.31 10.08
C ASN A 143 24.70 3.10 11.01
N PRO A 144 25.13 3.45 12.23
CA PRO A 144 24.29 4.21 13.17
C PRO A 144 23.91 5.60 12.65
N LEU A 145 24.65 6.13 11.68
CA LEU A 145 24.34 7.44 11.06
C LEU A 145 23.36 7.34 9.89
N CYS A 146 22.85 6.15 9.55
CA CYS A 146 21.84 6.01 8.52
C CYS A 146 20.52 6.66 8.95
N GLY A 147 20.04 7.64 8.17
CA GLY A 147 18.83 8.41 8.49
C GLY A 147 17.53 7.60 8.48
N ARG A 148 17.56 6.37 7.93
CA ARG A 148 16.40 5.48 7.85
C ARG A 148 16.40 4.35 8.89
N ASN A 149 17.35 4.31 9.82
CA ASN A 149 17.38 3.28 10.88
C ASN A 149 16.09 3.24 11.71
N PHE A 150 15.36 4.36 11.82
CA PHE A 150 14.12 4.46 12.60
C PHE A 150 13.02 3.51 12.08
N GLU A 151 13.06 3.11 10.81
CA GLU A 151 12.04 2.26 10.19
C GLU A 151 12.49 0.79 10.01
N TYR A 152 13.75 0.47 10.34
CA TYR A 152 14.28 -0.89 10.24
C TYR A 152 14.14 -1.66 11.55
N PHE A 153 14.12 -2.99 11.46
CA PHE A 153 13.93 -3.84 12.63
C PHE A 153 15.21 -4.01 13.45
N SER A 154 16.34 -4.37 12.82
CA SER A 154 17.55 -4.76 13.52
C SER A 154 18.80 -4.73 12.62
N GLU A 155 19.97 -4.86 13.25
CA GLU A 155 21.24 -5.20 12.58
C GLU A 155 21.33 -6.71 12.28
N ASP A 156 20.55 -7.54 12.99
CA ASP A 156 20.50 -8.98 12.79
C ASP A 156 19.56 -9.33 11.62
N PRO A 157 20.09 -9.98 10.54
CA PRO A 157 19.26 -10.35 9.39
C PRO A 157 18.20 -11.41 9.70
N VAL A 158 18.44 -12.29 10.66
CA VAL A 158 17.48 -13.34 11.05
C VAL A 158 16.28 -12.69 11.76
N LEU A 159 16.54 -11.84 12.75
CA LEU A 159 15.49 -11.11 13.46
C LEU A 159 14.72 -10.20 12.50
N SER A 160 15.41 -9.44 11.65
CA SER A 160 14.76 -8.56 10.65
C SER A 160 13.89 -9.34 9.68
N GLY A 161 14.35 -10.51 9.24
CA GLY A 161 13.58 -11.38 8.34
C GLY A 161 12.32 -11.94 8.99
N LEU A 162 12.40 -12.44 10.21
CA LEU A 162 11.27 -13.01 10.95
C LEU A 162 10.22 -11.93 11.28
N MET A 163 10.65 -10.76 11.76
CA MET A 163 9.76 -9.65 12.09
C MET A 163 9.15 -9.04 10.83
N GLY A 164 9.92 -8.92 9.74
CA GLY A 164 9.43 -8.47 8.45
C GLY A 164 8.37 -9.40 7.87
N ALA A 165 8.59 -10.71 7.92
CA ALA A 165 7.62 -11.70 7.48
C ALA A 165 6.33 -11.66 8.33
N ALA A 166 6.44 -11.48 9.64
CA ALA A 166 5.30 -11.32 10.53
C ALA A 166 4.47 -10.06 10.20
N MET A 167 5.14 -8.94 9.90
CA MET A 167 4.49 -7.70 9.46
C MET A 167 3.73 -7.90 8.15
N VAL A 168 4.37 -8.54 7.15
CA VAL A 168 3.74 -8.84 5.86
C VAL A 168 2.49 -9.70 6.05
N ASN A 169 2.60 -10.80 6.80
CA ASN A 169 1.48 -11.69 7.05
C ASN A 169 0.32 -10.98 7.76
N GLY A 170 0.62 -10.12 8.73
CA GLY A 170 -0.39 -9.37 9.46
C GLY A 170 -1.18 -8.42 8.56
N VAL A 171 -0.50 -7.57 7.79
CA VAL A 171 -1.15 -6.60 6.90
C VAL A 171 -1.92 -7.31 5.78
N GLN A 172 -1.31 -8.30 5.12
CA GLN A 172 -1.96 -9.03 4.02
C GLN A 172 -3.17 -9.83 4.48
N SER A 173 -3.23 -10.27 5.73
CA SER A 173 -4.40 -10.94 6.29
C SER A 173 -5.68 -10.09 6.25
N ARG A 174 -5.54 -8.78 6.02
CA ARG A 174 -6.64 -7.80 5.93
C ARG A 174 -6.91 -7.33 4.50
N GLY A 175 -6.29 -7.97 3.51
CA GLY A 175 -6.49 -7.66 2.09
C GLY A 175 -5.71 -6.45 1.58
N CYS A 176 -4.91 -5.79 2.41
CA CYS A 176 -4.03 -4.71 1.98
C CYS A 176 -2.73 -5.28 1.40
N LEU A 177 -2.23 -4.67 0.33
CA LEU A 177 -0.94 -5.00 -0.25
C LEU A 177 0.19 -4.28 0.46
N LEU A 178 1.39 -4.81 0.32
CA LEU A 178 2.62 -4.25 0.89
C LEU A 178 3.68 -4.07 -0.18
N TYR A 179 4.43 -2.99 -0.05
CA TYR A 179 5.66 -2.81 -0.79
C TYR A 179 6.82 -2.63 0.18
N THR A 180 7.72 -3.60 0.20
CA THR A 180 8.96 -3.53 0.95
C THR A 180 10.05 -2.91 0.09
N SER A 181 10.83 -1.99 0.65
CA SER A 181 11.97 -1.39 -0.05
C SER A 181 13.29 -1.94 0.48
N PRO A 182 13.83 -2.99 -0.12
CA PRO A 182 15.20 -3.44 0.14
C PRO A 182 16.17 -2.72 -0.81
N SER A 183 16.05 -1.38 -0.93
CA SER A 183 16.86 -0.65 -1.90
C SER A 183 18.33 -0.61 -1.48
N PRO A 184 19.28 -1.04 -2.33
CA PRO A 184 20.70 -0.85 -2.07
C PRO A 184 21.14 0.63 -2.11
N ARG A 185 20.22 1.54 -2.46
CA ARG A 185 20.45 2.99 -2.42
C ARG A 185 20.19 3.61 -1.05
N ASP A 186 19.62 2.88 -0.13
CA ASP A 186 19.41 3.30 1.27
C ASP A 186 20.72 3.13 2.07
N ARG A 187 21.83 3.63 1.53
CA ARG A 187 23.18 3.55 2.11
C ARG A 187 23.52 4.84 2.84
#